data_c529d5725f52b0b6802aca59dc1811fc
#
_entry.id   c529d5725f52b0b6802aca59dc1811fc
#
_cell.length_a   1.000
_cell.length_b   1.000
_cell.length_c   1.000
_cell.angle_alpha   90.00
_cell.angle_beta   90.00
_cell.angle_gamma   90.00
#
_symmetry.space_group_name_H-M   'P 1'
#
loop_
_entity.id
_entity.type
_entity.pdbx_description
1 polymer ?
#
loop_
_entity_poly.entity_id
_entity_poly.type
_entity_poly.pdbx_seq_one_letter_code
_entity_poly.pdbx_strand_id
1 'polypeptide(L)'
;MTTVLDANIIIAAMDTNDAHHERVADFLKNTTDDLRIPKLSLAEALVAQVRVKQGAQAQAAIQALGIQELPDNLVSALDLATTRDATGLKMPDCVVLASAKAARARLATTDTKLATAASDAGIELAL
;
A
#
# COMPACT_ATOMS: atom_id res chain seq x y z
N MET A 1 11.84 3.91 10.46
CA MET A 1 11.54 4.28 9.08
C MET A 1 10.11 3.90 8.76
N THR A 2 9.45 4.59 7.85
CA THR A 2 8.08 4.30 7.45
C THR A 2 8.05 3.60 6.10
N THR A 3 7.17 2.61 5.95
CA THR A 3 6.85 1.99 4.67
C THR A 3 5.37 2.18 4.38
N VAL A 4 5.06 2.69 3.20
CA VAL A 4 3.70 2.80 2.69
C VAL A 4 3.37 1.53 1.90
N LEU A 5 2.24 0.92 2.22
CA LEU A 5 1.79 -0.34 1.63
C LEU A 5 0.78 -0.09 0.51
N ASP A 6 0.97 -0.80 -0.60
CA ASP A 6 -0.04 -0.94 -1.64
C ASP A 6 -1.10 -1.98 -1.20
N ALA A 7 -2.30 -1.89 -1.77
CA ALA A 7 -3.38 -2.83 -1.49
C ALA A 7 -2.98 -4.29 -1.71
N ASN A 8 -2.16 -4.57 -2.72
CA ASN A 8 -1.73 -5.94 -3.04
C ASN A 8 -0.89 -6.59 -1.94
N ILE A 9 -0.24 -5.81 -1.08
CA ILE A 9 0.46 -6.33 0.11
C ILE A 9 -0.54 -6.94 1.08
N ILE A 10 -1.63 -6.23 1.36
CA ILE A 10 -2.68 -6.73 2.25
C ILE A 10 -3.38 -7.95 1.64
N ILE A 11 -3.71 -7.88 0.34
CA ILE A 11 -4.38 -8.97 -0.37
C ILE A 11 -3.51 -10.24 -0.31
N ALA A 12 -2.23 -10.13 -0.61
CA ALA A 12 -1.30 -11.27 -0.57
C ALA A 12 -1.12 -11.81 0.85
N ALA A 13 -1.12 -10.93 1.86
CA ALA A 13 -1.01 -11.34 3.27
C ALA A 13 -2.22 -12.18 3.72
N MET A 14 -3.42 -11.84 3.23
CA MET A 14 -4.66 -12.50 3.62
C MET A 14 -5.03 -13.73 2.77
N ASP A 15 -4.37 -13.93 1.64
CA ASP A 15 -4.66 -15.04 0.72
C ASP A 15 -3.45 -15.95 0.60
N THR A 16 -3.52 -17.12 1.25
CA THR A 16 -2.43 -18.11 1.24
C THR A 16 -2.18 -18.71 -0.16
N ASN A 17 -3.13 -18.55 -1.08
CA ASN A 17 -2.99 -19.01 -2.47
C ASN A 17 -2.40 -17.93 -3.39
N ASP A 18 -2.21 -16.71 -2.90
CA ASP A 18 -1.57 -15.66 -3.69
C ASP A 18 -0.10 -16.02 -3.97
N ALA A 19 0.34 -15.79 -5.21
CA ALA A 19 1.71 -16.10 -5.62
C ALA A 19 2.77 -15.36 -4.78
N HIS A 20 2.42 -14.21 -4.21
CA HIS A 20 3.33 -13.40 -3.40
C HIS A 20 3.13 -13.58 -1.89
N HIS A 21 2.27 -14.52 -1.48
CA HIS A 21 1.90 -14.66 -0.07
C HIS A 21 3.13 -14.86 0.83
N GLU A 22 3.99 -15.83 0.53
CA GLU A 22 5.15 -16.14 1.38
C GLU A 22 6.11 -14.96 1.47
N ARG A 23 6.40 -14.32 0.37
CA ARG A 23 7.28 -13.16 0.31
C ARG A 23 6.74 -11.99 1.13
N VAL A 24 5.45 -11.72 1.01
CA VAL A 24 4.78 -10.65 1.76
C VAL A 24 4.70 -11.00 3.25
N ALA A 25 4.34 -12.23 3.59
CA ALA A 25 4.28 -12.69 4.98
C ALA A 25 5.64 -12.56 5.66
N ASP A 26 6.72 -12.95 5.00
CA ASP A 26 8.09 -12.80 5.52
C ASP A 26 8.45 -11.33 5.72
N PHE A 27 8.09 -10.46 4.76
CA PHE A 27 8.32 -9.03 4.90
C PHE A 27 7.59 -8.47 6.13
N LEU A 28 6.30 -8.74 6.28
CA LEU A 28 5.51 -8.23 7.40
C LEU A 28 6.02 -8.76 8.75
N LYS A 29 6.47 -10.01 8.78
CA LYS A 29 7.00 -10.63 10.00
C LYS A 29 8.34 -10.01 10.43
N ASN A 30 9.19 -9.64 9.48
CA ASN A 30 10.57 -9.26 9.76
C ASN A 30 10.83 -7.75 9.74
N THR A 31 9.91 -6.95 9.18
CA THR A 31 10.12 -5.51 9.12
C THR A 31 10.02 -4.86 10.50
N THR A 32 10.88 -3.88 10.74
CA THR A 32 10.81 -3.00 11.91
C THR A 32 10.26 -1.62 11.56
N ASP A 33 9.87 -1.42 10.31
CA ASP A 33 9.32 -0.16 9.83
C ASP A 33 7.93 0.11 10.41
N ASP A 34 7.61 1.39 10.54
CA ASP A 34 6.26 1.86 10.80
C ASP A 34 5.44 1.65 9.51
N LEU A 35 4.41 0.81 9.58
CA LEU A 35 3.61 0.44 8.40
C LEU A 35 2.39 1.33 8.28
N ARG A 36 2.24 1.95 7.12
CA ARG A 36 1.14 2.87 6.82
C ARG A 36 0.50 2.51 5.50
N ILE A 37 -0.80 2.81 5.36
CA ILE A 37 -1.55 2.52 4.16
C ILE A 37 -2.50 3.68 3.84
N PRO A 38 -2.62 4.12 2.57
CA PRO A 38 -3.65 5.08 2.19
C PRO A 38 -5.04 4.47 2.38
N LYS A 39 -6.01 5.28 2.79
CA LYS A 39 -7.41 4.84 2.96
C LYS A 39 -7.94 4.13 1.72
N LEU A 40 -7.71 4.68 0.53
CA LEU A 40 -8.18 4.08 -0.71
C LEU A 40 -7.60 2.67 -0.90
N SER A 41 -6.31 2.49 -0.64
CA SER A 41 -5.64 1.20 -0.78
C SER A 41 -6.18 0.18 0.21
N LEU A 42 -6.42 0.60 1.47
CA LEU A 42 -7.03 -0.26 2.47
C LEU A 42 -8.45 -0.66 2.05
N ALA A 43 -9.24 0.29 1.55
CA ALA A 43 -10.59 0.01 1.06
C ALA A 43 -10.58 -1.01 -0.08
N GLU A 44 -9.68 -0.88 -1.04
CA GLU A 44 -9.52 -1.85 -2.13
C GLU A 44 -9.20 -3.25 -1.60
N ALA A 45 -8.31 -3.33 -0.61
CA ALA A 45 -7.93 -4.61 0.00
C ALA A 45 -9.08 -5.27 0.77
N LEU A 46 -10.02 -4.48 1.30
CA LEU A 46 -11.13 -4.97 2.11
C LEU A 46 -12.35 -5.40 1.29
N VAL A 47 -12.42 -5.08 0.00
CA VAL A 47 -13.62 -5.34 -0.82
C VAL A 47 -14.04 -6.80 -0.77
N ALA A 48 -13.11 -7.74 -0.96
CA ALA A 48 -13.42 -9.17 -0.94
C ALA A 48 -13.96 -9.62 0.42
N GLN A 49 -13.43 -9.09 1.51
CA GLN A 49 -13.86 -9.43 2.87
C GLN A 49 -15.24 -8.86 3.18
N VAL A 50 -15.54 -7.67 2.70
CA VAL A 50 -16.86 -7.06 2.83
C VAL A 50 -17.91 -7.91 2.10
N ARG A 51 -17.60 -8.43 0.93
CA ARG A 51 -18.52 -9.29 0.17
C ARG A 51 -18.93 -10.56 0.90
N VAL A 52 -18.06 -11.09 1.76
CA VAL A 52 -18.35 -12.27 2.59
C VAL A 52 -18.69 -11.90 4.04
N LYS A 53 -19.04 -10.64 4.29
CA LYS A 53 -19.47 -10.11 5.59
C LYS A 53 -18.41 -10.24 6.70
N GLN A 54 -17.13 -10.16 6.34
CA GLN A 54 -16.00 -10.25 7.26
C GLN A 54 -15.11 -9.00 7.23
N GLY A 55 -15.63 -7.88 6.74
CA GLY A 55 -14.85 -6.65 6.60
C GLY A 55 -14.32 -6.11 7.92
N ALA A 56 -15.15 -6.06 8.96
CA ALA A 56 -14.75 -5.55 10.27
C ALA A 56 -13.66 -6.43 10.92
N GLN A 57 -13.80 -7.74 10.81
CA GLN A 57 -12.81 -8.69 11.34
C GLN A 57 -11.47 -8.58 10.60
N ALA A 58 -11.53 -8.41 9.28
CA ALA A 58 -10.32 -8.23 8.46
C ALA A 58 -9.61 -6.92 8.82
N GLN A 59 -10.37 -5.84 8.97
CA GLN A 59 -9.79 -4.54 9.37
C GLN A 59 -9.12 -4.63 10.75
N ALA A 60 -9.76 -5.29 11.71
CA ALA A 60 -9.20 -5.49 13.03
C ALA A 60 -7.89 -6.30 12.97
N ALA A 61 -7.83 -7.33 12.13
CA ALA A 61 -6.64 -8.14 11.94
C ALA A 61 -5.49 -7.32 11.33
N ILE A 62 -5.78 -6.46 10.37
CA ILE A 62 -4.79 -5.56 9.76
C ILE A 62 -4.25 -4.58 10.79
N GLN A 63 -5.11 -3.99 11.61
CA GLN A 63 -4.71 -3.09 12.70
C GLN A 63 -3.83 -3.81 13.72
N ALA A 64 -4.13 -5.08 14.02
CA ALA A 64 -3.35 -5.89 14.95
C ALA A 64 -1.91 -6.15 14.45
N LEU A 65 -1.68 -6.05 13.14
CA LEU A 65 -0.34 -6.10 12.56
C LEU A 65 0.44 -4.79 12.70
N GLY A 66 -0.17 -3.76 13.30
CA GLY A 66 0.44 -2.45 13.44
C GLY A 66 0.30 -1.55 12.22
N ILE A 67 -0.51 -1.94 11.24
CA ILE A 67 -0.73 -1.15 10.03
C ILE A 67 -1.77 -0.08 10.30
N GLN A 68 -1.41 1.19 10.09
CA GLN A 68 -2.27 2.34 10.33
C GLN A 68 -2.52 3.11 9.05
N GLU A 69 -3.69 3.73 8.95
CA GLU A 69 -4.00 4.60 7.82
C GLU A 69 -3.17 5.88 7.86
N LEU A 70 -2.81 6.36 6.68
CA LEU A 70 -2.23 7.69 6.52
C LEU A 70 -3.31 8.77 6.69
N PRO A 71 -2.92 10.00 7.11
CA PRO A 71 -3.87 11.11 7.16
C PRO A 71 -4.51 11.39 5.80
N ASP A 72 -5.81 11.67 5.77
CA ASP A 72 -6.56 11.92 4.53
C ASP A 72 -6.05 13.12 3.75
N ASN A 73 -5.48 14.10 4.43
CA ASN A 73 -5.00 15.35 3.83
C ASN A 73 -3.50 15.33 3.49
N LEU A 74 -2.85 14.18 3.56
CA LEU A 74 -1.41 14.08 3.28
C LEU A 74 -1.08 14.43 1.83
N VAL A 75 -1.94 14.04 0.89
CA VAL A 75 -1.74 14.23 -0.55
C VAL A 75 -2.89 15.07 -1.11
N SER A 76 -2.55 16.14 -1.83
CA SER A 76 -3.55 17.01 -2.44
C SER A 76 -4.03 16.46 -3.79
N ALA A 77 -5.15 16.99 -4.27
CA ALA A 77 -5.66 16.68 -5.60
C ALA A 77 -4.64 17.06 -6.70
N LEU A 78 -3.95 18.16 -6.51
CA LEU A 78 -2.92 18.61 -7.46
C LEU A 78 -1.74 17.64 -7.48
N ASP A 79 -1.31 17.13 -6.33
CA ASP A 79 -0.24 16.11 -6.24
C ASP A 79 -0.62 14.86 -7.01
N LEU A 80 -1.86 14.40 -6.88
CA LEU A 80 -2.36 13.22 -7.59
C LEU A 80 -2.38 13.46 -9.11
N ALA A 81 -2.88 14.60 -9.55
CA ALA A 81 -2.92 14.96 -10.96
C ALA A 81 -1.50 15.05 -11.54
N THR A 82 -0.58 15.66 -10.81
CA THR A 82 0.83 15.77 -11.21
C THR A 82 1.49 14.40 -11.34
N THR A 83 1.25 13.53 -10.36
CA THR A 83 1.77 12.15 -10.37
C THR A 83 1.21 11.37 -11.57
N ARG A 84 -0.07 11.48 -11.83
CA ARG A 84 -0.72 10.84 -12.97
C ARG A 84 -0.11 11.30 -14.30
N ASP A 85 0.06 12.59 -14.46
CA ASP A 85 0.65 13.16 -15.68
C ASP A 85 2.10 12.69 -15.89
N ALA A 86 2.89 12.67 -14.82
CA ALA A 86 4.29 12.27 -14.88
C ALA A 86 4.50 10.79 -15.14
N THR A 87 3.61 9.91 -14.66
CA THR A 87 3.83 8.47 -14.65
C THR A 87 2.91 7.69 -15.59
N GLY A 88 1.74 8.23 -15.93
CA GLY A 88 0.70 7.48 -16.63
C GLY A 88 0.04 6.37 -15.83
N LEU A 89 0.35 6.23 -14.54
CA LEU A 89 -0.24 5.23 -13.67
C LEU A 89 -1.72 5.51 -13.45
N LYS A 90 -2.49 4.46 -13.18
CA LYS A 90 -3.89 4.59 -12.75
C LYS A 90 -3.96 5.37 -11.44
N MET A 91 -5.09 6.06 -11.20
CA MET A 91 -5.22 6.92 -10.03
C MET A 91 -4.99 6.20 -8.69
N PRO A 92 -5.46 4.96 -8.46
CA PRO A 92 -5.14 4.24 -7.23
C PRO A 92 -3.65 4.07 -6.98
N ASP A 93 -2.86 3.80 -8.02
CA ASP A 93 -1.41 3.68 -7.92
C ASP A 93 -0.75 5.03 -7.66
N CYS A 94 -1.30 6.10 -8.24
CA CYS A 94 -0.85 7.46 -7.96
C CYS A 94 -1.02 7.83 -6.48
N VAL A 95 -2.11 7.38 -5.86
CA VAL A 95 -2.34 7.59 -4.42
C VAL A 95 -1.22 6.97 -3.59
N VAL A 96 -0.85 5.73 -3.89
CA VAL A 96 0.23 5.03 -3.17
C VAL A 96 1.57 5.73 -3.38
N LEU A 97 1.90 6.06 -4.63
CA LEU A 97 3.17 6.68 -4.97
C LEU A 97 3.31 8.08 -4.35
N ALA A 98 2.29 8.91 -4.50
CA ALA A 98 2.27 10.26 -3.95
C ALA A 98 2.30 10.24 -2.41
N SER A 99 1.62 9.27 -1.79
CA SER A 99 1.63 9.09 -0.34
C SER A 99 3.02 8.72 0.18
N ALA A 100 3.71 7.79 -0.48
CA ALA A 100 5.07 7.41 -0.12
C ALA A 100 6.02 8.61 -0.22
N LYS A 101 5.89 9.40 -1.28
CA LYS A 101 6.69 10.61 -1.48
C LYS A 101 6.43 11.64 -0.38
N ALA A 102 5.15 11.94 -0.10
CA ALA A 102 4.77 12.94 0.91
C ALA A 102 5.18 12.51 2.32
N ALA A 103 5.10 11.24 2.64
CA ALA A 103 5.50 10.68 3.94
C ALA A 103 7.01 10.46 4.04
N ARG A 104 7.77 10.68 2.97
CA ARG A 104 9.21 10.35 2.90
C ARG A 104 9.48 8.92 3.32
N ALA A 105 8.65 8.02 2.83
CA ALA A 105 8.62 6.62 3.20
C ALA A 105 9.18 5.73 2.10
N ARG A 106 9.50 4.49 2.46
CA ARG A 106 9.69 3.41 1.48
C ARG A 106 8.32 2.95 0.98
N LEU A 107 8.31 2.21 -0.10
CA LEU A 107 7.08 1.70 -0.70
C LEU A 107 7.17 0.18 -0.82
N ALA A 108 6.11 -0.51 -0.41
CA ALA A 108 5.97 -1.95 -0.59
C ALA A 108 4.84 -2.25 -1.57
N THR A 109 5.16 -2.93 -2.65
CA THR A 109 4.21 -3.35 -3.67
C THR A 109 4.70 -4.60 -4.38
N THR A 110 3.78 -5.41 -4.86
CA THR A 110 4.09 -6.54 -5.75
C THR A 110 3.86 -6.20 -7.23
N ASP A 111 3.38 -5.00 -7.52
CA ASP A 111 3.14 -4.52 -8.88
C ASP A 111 4.42 -3.92 -9.47
N THR A 112 4.90 -4.52 -10.57
CA THR A 112 6.15 -4.09 -11.22
C THR A 112 6.07 -2.69 -11.81
N LYS A 113 4.93 -2.26 -12.34
CA LYS A 113 4.77 -0.90 -12.88
C LYS A 113 4.89 0.16 -11.78
N LEU A 114 4.21 -0.06 -10.66
CA LEU A 114 4.29 0.86 -9.52
C LEU A 114 5.71 0.86 -8.92
N ALA A 115 6.33 -0.30 -8.78
CA ALA A 115 7.70 -0.42 -8.30
C ALA A 115 8.68 0.35 -9.18
N THR A 116 8.57 0.22 -10.50
CA THR A 116 9.42 0.96 -11.45
C THR A 116 9.22 2.46 -11.31
N ALA A 117 7.97 2.93 -11.25
CA ALA A 117 7.67 4.35 -11.09
C ALA A 117 8.22 4.90 -9.75
N ALA A 118 8.14 4.12 -8.69
CA ALA A 118 8.69 4.50 -7.38
C ALA A 118 10.21 4.64 -7.45
N SER A 119 10.90 3.67 -8.04
CA SER A 119 12.35 3.73 -8.23
C SER A 119 12.77 4.94 -9.07
N ASP A 120 12.05 5.21 -10.17
CA ASP A 120 12.30 6.37 -11.03
C ASP A 120 12.11 7.69 -10.29
N ALA A 121 11.22 7.73 -9.32
CA ALA A 121 10.97 8.89 -8.47
C ALA A 121 11.93 9.00 -7.27
N GLY A 122 12.89 8.10 -7.15
CA GLY A 122 13.86 8.09 -6.05
C GLY A 122 13.30 7.52 -4.73
N ILE A 123 12.21 6.78 -4.79
CA ILE A 123 11.59 6.15 -3.62
C ILE A 123 12.19 4.74 -3.47
N GLU A 124 12.71 4.45 -2.28
CA GLU A 124 13.25 3.14 -1.97
C GLU A 124 12.11 2.11 -1.84
N LEU A 125 12.32 0.94 -2.43
CA LEU A 125 11.39 -0.17 -2.30
C LEU A 125 11.73 -1.00 -1.06
N ALA A 126 10.71 -1.28 -0.25
CA ALA A 126 10.83 -2.16 0.91
C ALA A 126 10.63 -3.62 0.53
N LEU A 127 10.01 -3.83 -0.60
CA LEU A 127 9.68 -5.17 -1.07
C LEU A 127 9.68 -5.19 -2.59
#